data_652535c79f3f1b0d4f2c5618a946b816
#
_entry.id   652535c79f3f1b0d4f2c5618a946b816
#
_cell.length_a   1.000
_cell.length_b   1.000
_cell.length_c   1.000
_cell.angle_alpha   90.00
_cell.angle_beta   90.00
_cell.angle_gamma   90.00
#
_symmetry.space_group_name_H-M   'P 1'
#
loop_
_entity.id
_entity.type
_entity.pdbx_description
1 polymer ?
#
loop_
_entity_poly.entity_id
_entity_poly.type
_entity_poly.pdbx_seq_one_letter_code
_entity_poly.pdbx_strand_id
1 'polypeptide(L)'
;EGLRDRTILALGGTIRTCELAKAYGLASHLAGGTHHAHRDRGSGFCIYNDLAVSSRYLVDQGLASRVLVFDCDVHQGDGTASILADDPYTFTCSIHAEKNFPARKVDSDRDVNCPDGMTDNDYLSLVLETLESVIASWRPDFVIYDAGSDVHIDDALGRLSITTDGLYQRDH
;
A
#
# COMPACT_ATOMS: atom_id res chain seq x y z
N GLU A 1 8.65 25.65 -1.22
CA GLU A 1 9.90 24.87 -1.39
C GLU A 1 9.98 23.71 -0.38
N GLY A 2 9.89 23.94 0.94
CA GLY A 2 10.11 22.90 1.96
C GLY A 2 9.20 21.67 1.87
N LEU A 3 7.90 21.84 1.55
CA LEU A 3 6.98 20.71 1.42
C LEU A 3 7.33 19.83 0.21
N ARG A 4 7.61 20.45 -0.94
CA ARG A 4 8.03 19.71 -2.15
C ARG A 4 9.31 18.93 -1.89
N ASP A 5 10.31 19.56 -1.31
CA ASP A 5 11.61 18.97 -1.07
C ASP A 5 11.53 17.81 -0.08
N ARG A 6 10.72 17.95 0.99
CA ARG A 6 10.40 16.87 1.92
C ARG A 6 9.75 15.67 1.20
N THR A 7 8.78 15.93 0.34
CA THR A 7 8.05 14.86 -0.37
C THR A 7 8.95 14.12 -1.35
N ILE A 8 9.84 14.83 -2.06
CA ILE A 8 10.85 14.22 -2.93
C ILE A 8 11.82 13.35 -2.12
N LEU A 9 12.26 13.83 -0.96
CA LEU A 9 13.14 13.06 -0.07
C LEU A 9 12.45 11.80 0.45
N ALA A 10 11.18 11.88 0.84
CA ALA A 10 10.40 10.73 1.29
C ALA A 10 10.27 9.68 0.16
N LEU A 11 9.92 10.11 -1.06
CA LEU A 11 9.87 9.25 -2.24
C LEU A 11 11.23 8.60 -2.54
N GLY A 12 12.31 9.37 -2.48
CA GLY A 12 13.67 8.83 -2.61
C GLY A 12 14.02 7.81 -1.52
N GLY A 13 13.48 7.99 -0.31
CA GLY A 13 13.57 7.04 0.79
C GLY A 13 12.91 5.70 0.46
N THR A 14 11.72 5.71 -0.12
CA THR A 14 11.01 4.48 -0.55
C THR A 14 11.78 3.74 -1.64
N ILE A 15 12.29 4.45 -2.66
CA ILE A 15 13.16 3.86 -3.69
C ILE A 15 14.40 3.21 -3.04
N ARG A 16 15.08 3.94 -2.14
CA ARG A 16 16.25 3.40 -1.44
C ARG A 16 15.92 2.18 -0.60
N THR A 17 14.76 2.16 0.03
CA THR A 17 14.26 1.01 0.79
C THR A 17 14.05 -0.21 -0.11
N CYS A 18 13.50 -0.02 -1.31
CA CYS A 18 13.38 -1.11 -2.29
C CYS A 18 14.74 -1.70 -2.70
N GLU A 19 15.76 -0.85 -2.93
CA GLU A 19 17.13 -1.31 -3.22
C GLU A 19 17.73 -2.11 -2.05
N LEU A 20 17.51 -1.64 -0.81
CA LEU A 20 17.97 -2.33 0.40
C LEU A 20 17.24 -3.66 0.60
N ALA A 21 15.93 -3.69 0.40
CA ALA A 21 15.14 -4.92 0.46
C ALA A 21 15.62 -5.95 -0.58
N LYS A 22 15.97 -5.50 -1.80
CA LYS A 22 16.56 -6.38 -2.82
C LYS A 22 17.91 -6.96 -2.40
N ALA A 23 18.71 -6.18 -1.68
CA ALA A 23 20.04 -6.60 -1.23
C ALA A 23 20.01 -7.47 0.02
N TYR A 24 19.07 -7.21 0.95
CA TYR A 24 19.06 -7.82 2.30
C TYR A 24 17.82 -8.67 2.59
N GLY A 25 16.85 -8.71 1.67
CA GLY A 25 15.61 -9.49 1.79
C GLY A 25 14.44 -8.70 2.38
N LEU A 26 14.70 -7.79 3.30
CA LEU A 26 13.69 -6.94 3.95
C LEU A 26 14.27 -5.57 4.27
N ALA A 27 13.48 -4.51 4.09
CA ALA A 27 13.77 -3.15 4.56
C ALA A 27 12.46 -2.40 4.80
N SER A 28 12.48 -1.38 5.65
CA SER A 28 11.31 -0.55 5.94
C SER A 28 11.62 0.94 5.86
N HIS A 29 10.61 1.73 5.52
CA HIS A 29 10.65 3.19 5.44
C HIS A 29 9.44 3.80 6.16
N LEU A 30 9.70 4.64 7.17
CA LEU A 30 8.65 5.17 8.05
C LEU A 30 7.99 6.47 7.55
N ALA A 31 8.34 6.94 6.34
CA ALA A 31 7.82 8.20 5.79
C ALA A 31 7.23 8.03 4.37
N GLY A 32 6.97 6.79 3.96
CA GLY A 32 6.31 6.42 2.70
C GLY A 32 4.80 6.24 2.84
N GLY A 33 4.19 5.53 1.87
CA GLY A 33 2.76 5.21 1.88
C GLY A 33 1.88 6.33 1.33
N THR A 34 2.33 7.03 0.29
CA THR A 34 1.59 8.17 -0.27
C THR A 34 0.66 7.74 -1.41
N HIS A 35 -0.17 6.74 -1.16
CA HIS A 35 -0.97 5.96 -2.09
C HIS A 35 -2.14 6.71 -2.75
N HIS A 36 -2.54 7.88 -2.23
CA HIS A 36 -3.65 8.67 -2.79
C HIS A 36 -3.24 9.62 -3.91
N ALA A 37 -1.95 9.93 -4.09
CA ALA A 37 -1.53 10.83 -5.14
C ALA A 37 -1.72 10.18 -6.53
N HIS A 38 -2.42 10.88 -7.41
CA HIS A 38 -2.63 10.49 -8.80
C HIS A 38 -1.52 11.03 -9.70
N ARG A 39 -1.56 10.64 -10.98
CA ARG A 39 -0.58 11.09 -11.98
C ARG A 39 -0.57 12.61 -12.18
N ASP A 40 -1.71 13.25 -12.04
CA ASP A 40 -1.95 14.65 -12.40
C ASP A 40 -2.37 15.55 -11.23
N ARG A 41 -2.56 14.99 -10.04
CA ARG A 41 -3.01 15.73 -8.85
C ARG A 41 -2.62 15.04 -7.55
N GLY A 42 -2.42 15.84 -6.53
CA GLY A 42 -2.38 15.35 -5.14
C GLY A 42 -3.78 15.04 -4.60
N SER A 43 -3.87 14.13 -3.65
CA SER A 43 -5.11 13.75 -2.96
C SER A 43 -4.76 13.15 -1.59
N GLY A 44 -5.71 13.10 -0.63
CA GLY A 44 -5.53 12.39 0.63
C GLY A 44 -4.23 12.71 1.37
N PHE A 45 -3.85 14.00 1.44
CA PHE A 45 -2.57 14.47 2.00
C PHE A 45 -1.31 14.04 1.22
N CYS A 46 -1.45 13.32 0.10
CA CYS A 46 -0.37 12.83 -0.73
C CYS A 46 -0.11 13.76 -1.92
N ILE A 47 1.18 13.98 -2.27
CA ILE A 47 1.60 14.83 -3.39
C ILE A 47 2.18 14.01 -4.53
N TYR A 48 3.09 13.09 -4.23
CA TYR A 48 3.66 12.12 -5.16
C TYR A 48 3.39 10.72 -4.64
N ASN A 49 3.09 9.79 -5.53
CA ASN A 49 2.82 8.40 -5.18
C ASN A 49 4.13 7.61 -5.17
N ASP A 50 4.68 7.41 -3.99
CA ASP A 50 5.96 6.73 -3.83
C ASP A 50 5.87 5.23 -4.11
N LEU A 51 4.72 4.59 -3.86
CA LEU A 51 4.50 3.17 -4.16
C LEU A 51 4.51 2.91 -5.66
N ALA A 52 3.76 3.74 -6.43
CA ALA A 52 3.71 3.61 -7.89
C ALA A 52 5.07 3.94 -8.53
N VAL A 53 5.75 4.98 -8.07
CA VAL A 53 7.09 5.35 -8.58
C VAL A 53 8.09 4.24 -8.27
N SER A 54 8.09 3.70 -7.04
CA SER A 54 9.03 2.65 -6.64
C SER A 54 8.76 1.34 -7.39
N SER A 55 7.49 0.99 -7.63
CA SER A 55 7.13 -0.17 -8.44
C SER A 55 7.70 -0.05 -9.86
N ARG A 56 7.47 1.09 -10.52
CA ARG A 56 8.05 1.34 -11.86
C ARG A 56 9.57 1.34 -11.84
N TYR A 57 10.19 1.97 -10.84
CA TYR A 57 11.64 1.98 -10.68
C TYR A 57 12.21 0.55 -10.62
N LEU A 58 11.62 -0.33 -9.80
CA LEU A 58 12.07 -1.72 -9.68
C LEU A 58 12.06 -2.45 -11.03
N VAL A 59 11.00 -2.28 -11.80
CA VAL A 59 10.86 -2.91 -13.13
C VAL A 59 11.84 -2.29 -14.13
N ASP A 60 11.89 -0.96 -14.22
CA ASP A 60 12.70 -0.24 -15.20
C ASP A 60 14.21 -0.45 -14.97
N GLN A 61 14.63 -0.68 -13.72
CA GLN A 61 16.03 -1.02 -13.37
C GLN A 61 16.31 -2.53 -13.44
N GLY A 62 15.33 -3.37 -13.81
CA GLY A 62 15.50 -4.82 -13.85
C GLY A 62 15.71 -5.46 -12.47
N LEU A 63 15.31 -4.77 -11.40
CA LEU A 63 15.41 -5.27 -10.02
C LEU A 63 14.27 -6.23 -9.67
N ALA A 64 13.12 -6.08 -10.33
CA ALA A 64 11.98 -6.99 -10.24
C ALA A 64 11.33 -7.16 -11.62
N SER A 65 10.66 -8.31 -11.81
CA SER A 65 9.88 -8.61 -13.02
C SER A 65 8.38 -8.56 -12.75
N ARG A 66 7.97 -8.81 -11.52
CA ARG A 66 6.58 -8.75 -11.07
C ARG A 66 6.51 -8.20 -9.66
N VAL A 67 5.93 -7.02 -9.53
CA VAL A 67 5.79 -6.33 -8.25
C VAL A 67 4.35 -6.50 -7.75
N LEU A 68 4.21 -6.81 -6.47
CA LEU A 68 2.95 -6.70 -5.75
C LEU A 68 3.00 -5.43 -4.88
N VAL A 69 2.05 -4.53 -5.07
CA VAL A 69 1.74 -3.48 -4.08
C VAL A 69 0.59 -4.01 -3.23
N PHE A 70 0.90 -4.35 -1.97
CA PHE A 70 -0.04 -4.87 -1.00
C PHE A 70 -0.31 -3.81 0.05
N ASP A 71 -1.46 -3.16 -0.08
CA ASP A 71 -1.85 -1.99 0.68
C ASP A 71 -2.87 -2.38 1.76
N CYS A 72 -2.50 -2.20 3.03
CA CYS A 72 -3.30 -2.44 4.21
C CYS A 72 -3.58 -1.15 5.01
N ASP A 73 -3.45 0.03 4.38
CA ASP A 73 -4.00 1.27 4.92
C ASP A 73 -5.53 1.18 5.01
N VAL A 74 -6.14 1.86 5.98
CA VAL A 74 -7.61 1.84 6.15
C VAL A 74 -8.34 2.49 4.98
N HIS A 75 -7.66 3.33 4.22
CA HIS A 75 -8.17 3.98 3.02
C HIS A 75 -7.76 3.20 1.76
N GLN A 76 -8.58 3.25 0.72
CA GLN A 76 -8.18 2.64 -0.55
C GLN A 76 -7.05 3.45 -1.19
N GLY A 77 -6.02 2.76 -1.68
CA GLY A 77 -4.94 3.34 -2.48
C GLY A 77 -5.35 3.72 -3.90
N ASP A 78 -6.31 4.64 -4.04
CA ASP A 78 -6.93 5.04 -5.31
C ASP A 78 -5.94 5.65 -6.31
N GLY A 79 -4.96 6.40 -5.81
CA GLY A 79 -3.89 6.96 -6.64
C GLY A 79 -3.00 5.87 -7.21
N THR A 80 -2.60 4.90 -6.40
CA THR A 80 -1.78 3.75 -6.81
C THR A 80 -2.52 2.91 -7.86
N ALA A 81 -3.78 2.56 -7.60
CA ALA A 81 -4.64 1.85 -8.55
C ALA A 81 -4.75 2.60 -9.89
N SER A 82 -5.03 3.92 -9.84
CA SER A 82 -5.17 4.76 -11.03
C SER A 82 -3.89 4.89 -11.85
N ILE A 83 -2.72 4.98 -11.23
CA ILE A 83 -1.44 5.13 -11.93
C ILE A 83 -1.02 3.82 -12.61
N LEU A 84 -1.29 2.69 -11.95
CA LEU A 84 -0.80 1.36 -12.34
C LEU A 84 -1.85 0.49 -13.05
N ALA A 85 -3.05 1.02 -13.33
CA ALA A 85 -4.17 0.28 -13.92
C ALA A 85 -3.81 -0.53 -15.19
N ASP A 86 -2.92 -0.01 -16.03
CA ASP A 86 -2.50 -0.65 -17.29
C ASP A 86 -1.06 -1.19 -17.20
N ASP A 87 -0.49 -1.31 -16.00
CA ASP A 87 0.87 -1.80 -15.83
C ASP A 87 0.92 -3.33 -15.76
N PRO A 88 1.46 -4.02 -16.78
CA PRO A 88 1.46 -5.48 -16.81
C PRO A 88 2.48 -6.12 -15.87
N TYR A 89 3.28 -5.34 -15.17
CA TYR A 89 4.35 -5.80 -14.28
C TYR A 89 4.05 -5.61 -12.81
N THR A 90 2.97 -4.85 -12.50
CA THR A 90 2.57 -4.56 -11.13
C THR A 90 1.14 -5.02 -10.88
N PHE A 91 0.93 -5.71 -9.76
CA PHE A 91 -0.38 -6.06 -9.24
C PHE A 91 -0.69 -5.18 -8.02
N THR A 92 -1.82 -4.51 -8.06
CA THR A 92 -2.29 -3.66 -6.97
C THR A 92 -3.35 -4.39 -6.15
N CYS A 93 -3.15 -4.48 -4.84
CA CYS A 93 -4.10 -5.07 -3.91
C CYS A 93 -4.34 -4.09 -2.76
N SER A 94 -5.59 -3.71 -2.52
CA SER A 94 -5.96 -2.80 -1.43
C SER A 94 -7.02 -3.44 -0.52
N ILE A 95 -6.70 -3.53 0.77
CA ILE A 95 -7.61 -4.02 1.83
C ILE A 95 -7.99 -2.83 2.69
N HIS A 96 -9.22 -2.34 2.53
CA HIS A 96 -9.63 -1.05 3.08
C HIS A 96 -11.05 -1.04 3.62
N ALA A 97 -11.37 -0.07 4.47
CA ALA A 97 -12.72 0.14 4.96
C ALA A 97 -13.63 0.62 3.82
N GLU A 98 -14.69 -0.15 3.53
CA GLU A 98 -15.59 0.05 2.40
C GLU A 98 -16.13 1.48 2.31
N LYS A 99 -16.56 2.05 3.44
CA LYS A 99 -17.22 3.36 3.50
C LYS A 99 -16.29 4.51 3.86
N ASN A 100 -14.96 4.29 3.85
CA ASN A 100 -13.98 5.32 4.13
C ASN A 100 -13.54 6.04 2.83
N PHE A 101 -12.65 7.03 2.97
CA PHE A 101 -12.03 7.75 1.85
C PHE A 101 -11.26 6.76 0.94
N PRO A 102 -11.22 7.01 -0.37
CA PRO A 102 -11.94 8.05 -1.12
C PRO A 102 -13.43 7.72 -1.29
N ALA A 103 -14.27 8.75 -1.41
CA ALA A 103 -15.71 8.55 -1.64
C ALA A 103 -16.01 7.89 -3.00
N ARG A 104 -15.14 8.11 -3.99
CA ARG A 104 -15.16 7.45 -5.29
C ARG A 104 -13.94 6.54 -5.38
N LYS A 105 -14.16 5.24 -5.27
CA LYS A 105 -13.13 4.22 -5.39
C LYS A 105 -12.61 4.12 -6.83
N VAL A 106 -11.37 3.65 -6.98
CA VAL A 106 -10.76 3.30 -8.27
C VAL A 106 -10.42 1.82 -8.23
N ASP A 107 -10.76 1.07 -9.27
CA ASP A 107 -10.54 -0.37 -9.30
C ASP A 107 -9.03 -0.68 -9.26
N SER A 108 -8.62 -1.42 -8.23
CA SER A 108 -7.33 -2.12 -8.16
C SER A 108 -7.44 -3.48 -8.86
N ASP A 109 -6.34 -4.19 -9.06
CA ASP A 109 -6.41 -5.59 -9.52
C ASP A 109 -7.15 -6.46 -8.50
N ARG A 110 -7.04 -6.11 -7.22
CA ARG A 110 -7.80 -6.74 -6.12
C ARG A 110 -8.17 -5.70 -5.07
N ASP A 111 -9.47 -5.43 -4.93
CA ASP A 111 -10.04 -4.66 -3.82
C ASP A 111 -10.73 -5.59 -2.82
N VAL A 112 -10.48 -5.38 -1.53
CA VAL A 112 -11.08 -6.12 -0.43
C VAL A 112 -11.72 -5.14 0.54
N ASN A 113 -13.04 -5.11 0.53
CA ASN A 113 -13.83 -4.19 1.33
C ASN A 113 -14.05 -4.73 2.76
N CYS A 114 -13.57 -4.00 3.75
CA CYS A 114 -13.79 -4.30 5.17
C CYS A 114 -15.02 -3.53 5.68
N PRO A 115 -15.99 -4.18 6.35
CA PRO A 115 -17.08 -3.48 7.01
C PRO A 115 -16.58 -2.64 8.19
N ASP A 116 -17.28 -1.53 8.48
CA ASP A 116 -17.00 -0.67 9.63
C ASP A 116 -16.99 -1.51 10.93
N GLY A 117 -16.01 -1.30 11.79
CA GLY A 117 -15.87 -1.99 13.06
C GLY A 117 -15.32 -3.41 12.98
N MET A 118 -14.78 -3.84 11.83
CA MET A 118 -14.10 -5.16 11.72
C MET A 118 -13.00 -5.28 12.76
N THR A 119 -12.93 -6.44 13.43
CA THR A 119 -12.00 -6.72 14.52
C THR A 119 -10.85 -7.63 14.10
N ASP A 120 -9.88 -7.84 14.98
CA ASP A 120 -8.61 -8.52 14.71
C ASP A 120 -8.77 -9.85 13.98
N ASN A 121 -9.57 -10.80 14.51
CA ASN A 121 -9.64 -12.15 13.97
C ASN A 121 -10.13 -12.18 12.52
N ASP A 122 -11.18 -11.42 12.22
CA ASP A 122 -11.75 -11.38 10.87
C ASP A 122 -10.81 -10.66 9.91
N TYR A 123 -10.20 -9.56 10.37
CA TYR A 123 -9.24 -8.79 9.59
C TYR A 123 -7.98 -9.60 9.27
N LEU A 124 -7.37 -10.23 10.27
CA LEU A 124 -6.15 -11.03 10.09
C LEU A 124 -6.37 -12.21 9.15
N SER A 125 -7.51 -12.92 9.30
CA SER A 125 -7.87 -14.01 8.38
C SER A 125 -8.03 -13.48 6.95
N LEU A 126 -8.71 -12.35 6.77
CA LEU A 126 -8.94 -11.74 5.47
C LEU A 126 -7.63 -11.28 4.80
N VAL A 127 -6.73 -10.65 5.57
CA VAL A 127 -5.41 -10.21 5.09
C VAL A 127 -4.59 -11.41 4.63
N LEU A 128 -4.49 -12.46 5.46
CA LEU A 128 -3.70 -13.65 5.17
C LEU A 128 -4.25 -14.40 3.94
N GLU A 129 -5.54 -14.67 3.89
CA GLU A 129 -6.19 -15.35 2.76
C GLU A 129 -6.01 -14.57 1.45
N THR A 130 -6.12 -13.24 1.52
CA THR A 130 -5.92 -12.36 0.36
C THR A 130 -4.47 -12.43 -0.12
N LEU A 131 -3.50 -12.29 0.79
CA LEU A 131 -2.09 -12.34 0.46
C LEU A 131 -1.69 -13.68 -0.16
N GLU A 132 -2.10 -14.80 0.44
CA GLU A 132 -1.84 -16.14 -0.07
C GLU A 132 -2.42 -16.34 -1.48
N SER A 133 -3.65 -15.91 -1.70
CA SER A 133 -4.33 -15.99 -2.99
C SER A 133 -3.60 -15.18 -4.07
N VAL A 134 -3.19 -13.95 -3.75
CA VAL A 134 -2.47 -13.08 -4.69
C VAL A 134 -1.07 -13.63 -4.99
N ILE A 135 -0.33 -14.07 -3.97
CA ILE A 135 0.99 -14.69 -4.16
C ILE A 135 0.88 -15.95 -5.05
N ALA A 136 -0.11 -16.80 -4.82
CA ALA A 136 -0.29 -18.03 -5.59
C ALA A 136 -0.62 -17.76 -7.06
N SER A 137 -1.45 -16.75 -7.35
CA SER A 137 -1.91 -16.42 -8.70
C SER A 137 -0.92 -15.53 -9.47
N TRP A 138 -0.46 -14.45 -8.87
CA TRP A 138 0.42 -13.46 -9.50
C TRP A 138 1.90 -13.85 -9.46
N ARG A 139 2.35 -14.54 -8.39
CA ARG A 139 3.74 -14.95 -8.14
C ARG A 139 4.71 -13.77 -8.24
N PRO A 140 4.58 -12.74 -7.38
CA PRO A 140 5.49 -11.61 -7.36
C PRO A 140 6.91 -12.06 -7.00
N ASP A 141 7.92 -11.37 -7.56
CA ASP A 141 9.31 -11.50 -7.14
C ASP A 141 9.77 -10.31 -6.27
N PHE A 142 8.89 -9.34 -6.07
CA PHE A 142 9.04 -8.23 -5.11
C PHE A 142 7.67 -7.81 -4.55
N VAL A 143 7.64 -7.51 -3.25
CA VAL A 143 6.44 -6.98 -2.58
C VAL A 143 6.75 -5.62 -1.97
N ILE A 144 5.94 -4.62 -2.30
CA ILE A 144 5.86 -3.34 -1.60
C ILE A 144 4.65 -3.44 -0.68
N TYR A 145 4.88 -3.42 0.63
CA TYR A 145 3.83 -3.50 1.64
C TYR A 145 3.57 -2.13 2.25
N ASP A 146 2.38 -1.59 2.06
CA ASP A 146 1.92 -0.38 2.75
C ASP A 146 1.22 -0.79 4.04
N ALA A 147 1.96 -0.65 5.14
CA ALA A 147 1.56 -1.09 6.48
C ALA A 147 0.84 0.03 7.24
N GLY A 148 -0.25 0.57 6.70
CA GLY A 148 -1.02 1.63 7.36
C GLY A 148 -1.40 1.26 8.79
N SER A 149 -1.13 2.16 9.75
CA SER A 149 -1.50 1.95 11.16
C SER A 149 -2.88 2.49 11.51
N ASP A 150 -3.54 3.15 10.59
CA ASP A 150 -4.83 3.82 10.73
C ASP A 150 -6.06 2.87 10.72
N VAL A 151 -5.80 1.57 10.57
CA VAL A 151 -6.78 0.51 10.86
C VAL A 151 -7.01 0.36 12.37
N HIS A 152 -6.17 0.99 13.21
CA HIS A 152 -6.25 0.89 14.66
C HIS A 152 -7.53 1.51 15.21
N ILE A 153 -8.08 0.88 16.27
CA ILE A 153 -9.35 1.29 16.90
C ILE A 153 -9.34 2.75 17.40
N ASP A 154 -8.18 3.28 17.77
CA ASP A 154 -8.03 4.65 18.27
C ASP A 154 -7.73 5.67 17.15
N ASP A 155 -7.67 5.26 15.88
CA ASP A 155 -7.46 6.20 14.78
C ASP A 155 -8.73 7.01 14.51
N ALA A 156 -8.57 8.34 14.47
CA ALA A 156 -9.71 9.26 14.32
C ALA A 156 -10.32 9.28 12.91
N LEU A 157 -9.59 8.83 11.90
CA LEU A 157 -10.01 8.76 10.51
C LEU A 157 -10.29 7.31 10.06
N GLY A 158 -9.84 6.35 10.86
CA GLY A 158 -10.08 4.92 10.67
C GLY A 158 -11.55 4.56 10.90
N ARG A 159 -11.94 3.40 10.37
CA ARG A 159 -13.28 2.82 10.56
C ARG A 159 -13.24 1.37 11.00
N LEU A 160 -12.04 0.82 11.17
CA LEU A 160 -11.83 -0.53 11.67
C LEU A 160 -11.60 -0.50 13.19
N SER A 161 -11.56 -1.66 13.81
CA SER A 161 -11.40 -1.81 15.26
C SER A 161 -10.23 -2.77 15.56
N ILE A 162 -9.11 -2.55 14.87
CA ILE A 162 -7.91 -3.39 15.04
C ILE A 162 -7.14 -2.91 16.27
N THR A 163 -6.76 -3.85 17.13
CA THR A 163 -5.98 -3.55 18.33
C THR A 163 -4.48 -3.43 18.00
N THR A 164 -3.69 -2.95 18.96
CA THR A 164 -2.22 -2.96 18.86
C THR A 164 -1.68 -4.38 18.66
N ASP A 165 -2.28 -5.38 19.32
CA ASP A 165 -1.91 -6.79 19.14
C ASP A 165 -2.30 -7.29 17.72
N GLY A 166 -3.44 -6.87 17.21
CA GLY A 166 -3.85 -7.15 15.83
C GLY A 166 -2.88 -6.58 14.80
N LEU A 167 -2.46 -5.31 14.97
CA LEU A 167 -1.42 -4.70 14.13
C LEU A 167 -0.09 -5.49 14.18
N TYR A 168 0.33 -5.85 15.40
CA TYR A 168 1.54 -6.64 15.58
C TYR A 168 1.45 -8.00 14.86
N GLN A 169 0.31 -8.69 14.96
CA GLN A 169 0.11 -9.97 14.28
C GLN A 169 0.02 -9.84 12.76
N ARG A 170 -0.56 -8.74 12.26
CA ARG A 170 -0.61 -8.46 10.83
C ARG A 170 0.80 -8.31 10.21
N ASP A 171 1.70 -7.65 10.94
CA ASP A 171 3.00 -7.25 10.42
C ASP A 171 4.11 -8.30 10.69
N HIS A 172 3.78 -9.39 11.42
CA HIS A 172 4.67 -10.52 11.76
C HIS A 172 4.32 -11.80 11.03
#